data_ba483ec28978ce698e0481920b681901
#
_entry.id   ba483ec28978ce698e0481920b681901
#
_cell.length_a   1.000
_cell.length_b   1.000
_cell.length_c   1.000
_cell.angle_alpha   90.00
_cell.angle_beta   90.00
_cell.angle_gamma   90.00
#
_symmetry.space_group_name_H-M   'P 1'
#
loop_
_entity.id
_entity.type
_entity.pdbx_description
1 polymer ?
#
loop_
_entity_poly.entity_id
_entity_poly.type
_entity_poly.pdbx_seq_one_letter_code
_entity_poly.pdbx_strand_id
1 'polypeptide(L)'
;MDKEVEKIIDHIKKGENFLLSGGAGSGKTYSLVQVIREVIARHPSSKIACMTYTNASVHEIERRVGHSNLNVSTIHDFLWDNIKDFQHELKATLLEMLNTEGSGISLNGYEGEVPSDFFDKDREPDFAIQYKEYIKLQDGIISHDEVLKLSERMFSKYPKIVSFVKSRYPFVFIDEYQDTNPLVVKILLEYFPKVTKKCVVGFFGDSMQAIYDDGVGNIDSYLVTEKNPDGCVYEVQKKQNRRCPQSVITLANSLRLDSLRQEPSTDMKAPNMTEDGHVKEGSISFYYSDEDKTDTLKEKLTNEFGWDFSDTENTKELRLTHNLIANEAGFETLMQIHDSDKIIEY
;
A
#
# COMPACT_ATOMS: atom_id res chain seq x y z
N MET A 1 26.33 2.43 -1.65
CA MET A 1 25.01 1.85 -1.26
C MET A 1 24.61 2.47 0.05
N ASP A 2 23.33 2.83 0.24
CA ASP A 2 22.85 3.38 1.51
C ASP A 2 23.04 2.35 2.64
N LYS A 3 23.40 2.79 3.84
CA LYS A 3 23.61 1.88 4.99
C LYS A 3 22.39 1.04 5.34
N GLU A 4 21.20 1.60 5.14
CA GLU A 4 19.93 0.92 5.37
C GLU A 4 19.72 -0.19 4.35
N VAL A 5 20.06 0.05 3.08
CA VAL A 5 20.01 -0.99 2.04
C VAL A 5 20.98 -2.12 2.33
N GLU A 6 22.18 -1.83 2.83
CA GLU A 6 23.16 -2.86 3.25
C GLU A 6 22.59 -3.75 4.36
N LYS A 7 21.96 -3.16 5.39
CA LYS A 7 21.32 -3.92 6.47
C LYS A 7 20.17 -4.80 5.93
N ILE A 8 19.34 -4.26 5.04
CA ILE A 8 18.25 -5.03 4.40
C ILE A 8 18.82 -6.23 3.64
N ILE A 9 19.88 -6.03 2.86
CA ILE A 9 20.51 -7.12 2.12
C ILE A 9 21.08 -8.19 3.07
N ASP A 10 21.55 -7.82 4.25
CA ASP A 10 22.01 -8.78 5.24
C ASP A 10 20.84 -9.59 5.84
N HIS A 11 19.67 -8.97 6.10
CA HIS A 11 18.45 -9.69 6.47
C HIS A 11 18.01 -10.66 5.36
N ILE A 12 18.01 -10.21 4.10
CA ILE A 12 17.68 -11.05 2.94
C ILE A 12 18.59 -12.28 2.84
N LYS A 13 19.92 -12.13 3.04
CA LYS A 13 20.87 -13.26 3.04
C LYS A 13 20.56 -14.29 4.12
N LYS A 14 20.09 -13.85 5.30
CA LYS A 14 19.69 -14.72 6.40
C LYS A 14 18.30 -15.34 6.18
N GLY A 15 17.53 -14.87 5.22
CA GLY A 15 16.15 -15.29 4.98
C GLY A 15 15.16 -14.69 5.98
N GLU A 16 15.48 -13.54 6.54
CA GLU A 16 14.69 -12.80 7.53
C GLU A 16 13.78 -11.80 6.83
N ASN A 17 12.52 -11.67 7.27
CA ASN A 17 11.62 -10.62 6.83
C ASN A 17 12.04 -9.28 7.44
N PHE A 18 11.77 -8.19 6.76
CA PHE A 18 12.18 -6.86 7.21
C PHE A 18 11.14 -5.79 6.95
N LEU A 19 11.22 -4.72 7.73
CA LEU A 19 10.51 -3.46 7.53
C LEU A 19 11.54 -2.34 7.34
N LEU A 20 11.48 -1.62 6.24
CA LEU A 20 12.12 -0.31 6.13
C LEU A 20 11.13 0.77 6.55
N SER A 21 11.26 1.25 7.78
CA SER A 21 10.47 2.38 8.28
C SER A 21 11.19 3.70 8.02
N GLY A 22 10.45 4.69 7.53
CA GLY A 22 11.04 6.00 7.27
C GLY A 22 9.98 7.04 6.96
N GLY A 23 10.09 8.21 7.58
CA GLY A 23 9.12 9.28 7.42
C GLY A 23 9.04 9.84 6.00
N ALA A 24 8.10 10.76 5.79
CA ALA A 24 7.96 11.47 4.53
C ALA A 24 9.29 12.12 4.11
N GLY A 25 9.67 11.97 2.84
CA GLY A 25 10.92 12.56 2.33
C GLY A 25 12.20 11.78 2.65
N SER A 26 12.12 10.62 3.33
CA SER A 26 13.30 9.78 3.61
C SER A 26 13.82 9.02 2.38
N GLY A 27 13.01 8.90 1.32
CA GLY A 27 13.38 8.16 0.11
C GLY A 27 13.16 6.65 0.22
N LYS A 28 12.07 6.20 0.84
CA LYS A 28 11.68 4.78 0.94
C LYS A 28 11.63 4.08 -0.41
N THR A 29 10.89 4.65 -1.36
CA THR A 29 10.75 4.10 -2.72
C THR A 29 12.10 4.04 -3.46
N TYR A 30 13.00 5.01 -3.24
CA TYR A 30 14.37 4.93 -3.76
C TYR A 30 15.11 3.72 -3.19
N SER A 31 15.02 3.49 -1.87
CA SER A 31 15.63 2.33 -1.23
C SER A 31 14.99 1.02 -1.70
N LEU A 32 13.67 0.95 -1.90
CA LEU A 32 12.97 -0.20 -2.48
C LEU A 32 13.57 -0.56 -3.86
N VAL A 33 13.69 0.42 -4.75
CA VAL A 33 14.31 0.23 -6.09
C VAL A 33 15.75 -0.28 -5.97
N GLN A 34 16.53 0.25 -5.03
CA GLN A 34 17.90 -0.20 -4.78
C GLN A 34 17.93 -1.66 -4.29
N VAL A 35 17.07 -2.02 -3.32
CA VAL A 35 16.95 -3.38 -2.81
C VAL A 35 16.56 -4.34 -3.92
N ILE A 36 15.57 -3.99 -4.75
CA ILE A 36 15.15 -4.82 -5.90
C ILE A 36 16.32 -5.06 -6.84
N ARG A 37 17.08 -4.02 -7.22
CA ARG A 37 18.26 -4.16 -8.10
C ARG A 37 19.34 -5.06 -7.51
N GLU A 38 19.62 -4.90 -6.22
CA GLU A 38 20.58 -5.75 -5.51
C GLU A 38 20.14 -7.22 -5.44
N VAL A 39 18.84 -7.47 -5.21
CA VAL A 39 18.27 -8.82 -5.21
C VAL A 39 18.38 -9.44 -6.61
N ILE A 40 18.04 -8.71 -7.67
CA ILE A 40 18.19 -9.18 -9.06
C ILE A 40 19.64 -9.52 -9.35
N ALA A 41 20.59 -8.67 -8.98
CA ALA A 41 22.01 -8.90 -9.21
C ALA A 41 22.54 -10.15 -8.50
N ARG A 42 22.05 -10.43 -7.28
CA ARG A 42 22.48 -11.56 -6.44
C ARG A 42 21.73 -12.86 -6.74
N HIS A 43 20.50 -12.76 -7.22
CA HIS A 43 19.59 -13.87 -7.49
C HIS A 43 18.98 -13.76 -8.91
N PRO A 44 19.81 -13.84 -9.98
CA PRO A 44 19.40 -13.52 -11.35
C PRO A 44 18.33 -14.47 -11.93
N SER A 45 18.11 -15.64 -11.31
CA SER A 45 17.07 -16.60 -11.72
C SER A 45 15.78 -16.47 -10.90
N SER A 46 15.75 -15.66 -9.84
CA SER A 46 14.61 -15.53 -8.95
C SER A 46 13.68 -14.42 -9.41
N LYS A 47 12.38 -14.68 -9.35
CA LYS A 47 11.36 -13.65 -9.56
C LYS A 47 11.07 -12.90 -8.24
N ILE A 48 10.80 -11.63 -8.38
CA ILE A 48 10.43 -10.73 -7.29
C ILE A 48 9.01 -10.27 -7.55
N ALA A 49 8.13 -10.36 -6.55
CA ALA A 49 6.86 -9.64 -6.55
C ALA A 49 7.04 -8.33 -5.78
N CYS A 50 6.55 -7.24 -6.35
CA CYS A 50 6.47 -5.95 -5.67
C CYS A 50 5.03 -5.46 -5.73
N MET A 51 4.41 -5.32 -4.57
CA MET A 51 3.04 -4.83 -4.45
C MET A 51 3.04 -3.37 -4.04
N THR A 52 2.11 -2.61 -4.60
CA THR A 52 1.88 -1.22 -4.23
C THR A 52 0.39 -0.90 -4.27
N TYR A 53 0.00 0.24 -3.72
CA TYR A 53 -1.41 0.60 -3.58
C TYR A 53 -2.03 1.11 -4.89
N THR A 54 -1.27 1.82 -5.75
CA THR A 54 -1.80 2.49 -6.95
C THR A 54 -1.12 2.07 -8.23
N ASN A 55 -1.86 2.10 -9.36
CA ASN A 55 -1.30 1.89 -10.69
C ASN A 55 -0.19 2.90 -11.06
N ALA A 56 -0.28 4.13 -10.56
CA ALA A 56 0.77 5.14 -10.77
C ALA A 56 2.10 4.70 -10.14
N SER A 57 2.06 4.15 -8.92
CA SER A 57 3.24 3.61 -8.25
C SER A 57 3.77 2.34 -8.94
N VAL A 58 2.88 1.49 -9.49
CA VAL A 58 3.29 0.33 -10.32
C VAL A 58 4.15 0.81 -11.47
N HIS A 59 3.66 1.74 -12.29
CA HIS A 59 4.39 2.27 -13.45
C HIS A 59 5.69 2.97 -13.07
N GLU A 60 5.72 3.66 -11.93
CA GLU A 60 6.95 4.33 -11.46
C GLU A 60 8.04 3.31 -11.12
N ILE A 61 7.72 2.26 -10.37
CA ILE A 61 8.67 1.22 -9.98
C ILE A 61 9.14 0.44 -11.21
N GLU A 62 8.23 0.04 -12.11
CA GLU A 62 8.56 -0.64 -13.36
C GLU A 62 9.53 0.18 -14.21
N ARG A 63 9.23 1.47 -14.42
CA ARG A 63 10.10 2.39 -15.18
C ARG A 63 11.48 2.52 -14.56
N ARG A 64 11.56 2.55 -13.23
CA ARG A 64 12.84 2.72 -12.52
C ARG A 64 13.71 1.47 -12.55
N VAL A 65 13.11 0.29 -12.53
CA VAL A 65 13.87 -0.98 -12.49
C VAL A 65 14.04 -1.61 -13.86
N GLY A 66 12.95 -1.75 -14.64
CA GLY A 66 12.98 -2.23 -16.03
C GLY A 66 13.56 -3.64 -16.20
N HIS A 67 13.14 -4.63 -15.39
CA HIS A 67 13.72 -5.97 -15.41
C HIS A 67 12.66 -7.08 -15.45
N SER A 68 12.86 -8.10 -16.30
CA SER A 68 11.90 -9.20 -16.52
C SER A 68 11.64 -10.11 -15.31
N ASN A 69 12.52 -10.12 -14.33
CA ASN A 69 12.35 -10.88 -13.09
C ASN A 69 11.51 -10.14 -12.04
N LEU A 70 11.20 -8.87 -12.27
CA LEU A 70 10.34 -8.09 -11.40
C LEU A 70 8.91 -8.13 -11.93
N ASN A 71 7.97 -8.50 -11.07
CA ASN A 71 6.54 -8.37 -11.28
C ASN A 71 6.03 -7.29 -10.32
N VAL A 72 5.63 -6.14 -10.84
CA VAL A 72 4.99 -5.09 -10.05
C VAL A 72 3.50 -5.12 -10.34
N SER A 73 2.69 -5.03 -9.32
CA SER A 73 1.23 -5.03 -9.45
C SER A 73 0.57 -4.31 -8.27
N THR A 74 -0.71 -4.04 -8.39
CA THR A 74 -1.51 -3.70 -7.22
C THR A 74 -1.63 -4.93 -6.29
N ILE A 75 -2.03 -4.69 -5.05
CA ILE A 75 -2.25 -5.77 -4.07
C ILE A 75 -3.36 -6.71 -4.57
N HIS A 76 -4.45 -6.18 -5.09
CA HIS A 76 -5.58 -6.96 -5.58
C HIS A 76 -5.21 -7.81 -6.79
N ASP A 77 -4.47 -7.25 -7.75
CA ASP A 77 -3.99 -7.98 -8.91
C ASP A 77 -3.03 -9.10 -8.52
N PHE A 78 -2.12 -8.84 -7.55
CA PHE A 78 -1.24 -9.90 -7.04
C PHE A 78 -2.03 -11.06 -6.42
N LEU A 79 -2.99 -10.76 -5.58
CA LEU A 79 -3.81 -11.79 -4.94
C LEU A 79 -4.59 -12.57 -5.98
N TRP A 80 -5.27 -11.87 -6.87
CA TRP A 80 -6.07 -12.49 -7.93
C TRP A 80 -5.23 -13.37 -8.85
N ASP A 81 -4.09 -12.89 -9.32
CA ASP A 81 -3.18 -13.64 -10.20
C ASP A 81 -2.63 -14.94 -9.58
N ASN A 82 -2.65 -15.03 -8.26
CA ASN A 82 -2.18 -16.20 -7.54
C ASN A 82 -3.30 -17.18 -7.12
N ILE A 83 -4.58 -16.79 -7.26
CA ILE A 83 -5.73 -17.68 -6.95
C ILE A 83 -6.59 -17.99 -8.16
N LYS A 84 -6.64 -17.16 -9.21
CA LYS A 84 -7.56 -17.26 -10.34
C LYS A 84 -7.52 -18.59 -11.08
N ASP A 85 -6.37 -19.26 -11.13
CA ASP A 85 -6.22 -20.54 -11.84
C ASP A 85 -6.74 -21.75 -11.04
N PHE A 86 -7.04 -21.55 -9.73
CA PHE A 86 -7.57 -22.57 -8.84
C PHE A 86 -9.11 -22.51 -8.78
N GLN A 87 -9.77 -22.56 -9.96
CA GLN A 87 -11.21 -22.31 -10.07
C GLN A 87 -12.08 -23.26 -9.25
N HIS A 88 -11.68 -24.52 -9.11
CA HIS A 88 -12.42 -25.50 -8.29
C HIS A 88 -12.41 -25.09 -6.81
N GLU A 89 -11.22 -24.81 -6.27
CA GLU A 89 -11.03 -24.37 -4.88
C GLU A 89 -11.67 -23.00 -4.65
N LEU A 90 -11.63 -22.13 -5.65
CA LEU A 90 -12.17 -20.78 -5.62
C LEU A 90 -13.70 -20.81 -5.51
N LYS A 91 -14.39 -21.57 -6.37
CA LYS A 91 -15.84 -21.79 -6.31
C LYS A 91 -16.27 -22.43 -4.99
N ALA A 92 -15.55 -23.48 -4.55
CA ALA A 92 -15.85 -24.19 -3.30
C ALA A 92 -15.66 -23.26 -2.07
N THR A 93 -14.65 -22.39 -2.09
CA THR A 93 -14.40 -21.44 -0.99
C THR A 93 -15.42 -20.32 -1.00
N LEU A 94 -15.75 -19.76 -2.16
CA LEU A 94 -16.77 -18.72 -2.28
C LEU A 94 -18.13 -19.23 -1.81
N LEU A 95 -18.51 -20.46 -2.19
CA LEU A 95 -19.76 -21.11 -1.76
C LEU A 95 -19.79 -21.32 -0.24
N GLU A 96 -18.68 -21.78 0.35
CA GLU A 96 -18.53 -21.90 1.81
C GLU A 96 -18.74 -20.55 2.50
N MET A 97 -18.13 -19.48 1.96
CA MET A 97 -18.27 -18.14 2.52
C MET A 97 -19.68 -17.59 2.40
N LEU A 98 -20.37 -17.83 1.29
CA LEU A 98 -21.77 -17.45 1.09
C LEU A 98 -22.71 -18.11 2.11
N ASN A 99 -22.37 -19.32 2.59
CA ASN A 99 -23.13 -20.08 3.58
C ASN A 99 -22.60 -19.92 5.01
N THR A 100 -21.59 -19.07 5.24
CA THR A 100 -21.02 -18.82 6.55
C THR A 100 -21.43 -17.44 7.05
N GLU A 101 -22.19 -17.39 8.15
CA GLU A 101 -22.55 -16.13 8.81
C GLU A 101 -21.29 -15.37 9.25
N GLY A 102 -21.26 -14.06 8.98
CA GLY A 102 -20.10 -13.20 9.32
C GLY A 102 -18.89 -13.34 8.37
N SER A 103 -19.00 -14.07 7.27
CA SER A 103 -17.92 -14.16 6.26
C SER A 103 -17.63 -12.82 5.56
N GLY A 104 -18.58 -11.87 5.62
CA GLY A 104 -18.52 -10.60 4.92
C GLY A 104 -18.78 -10.69 3.41
N ILE A 105 -19.25 -11.84 2.90
CA ILE A 105 -19.72 -12.02 1.53
C ILE A 105 -21.15 -12.55 1.60
N SER A 106 -22.08 -11.88 0.93
CA SER A 106 -23.48 -12.28 0.91
C SER A 106 -24.08 -12.14 -0.48
N LEU A 107 -25.06 -12.99 -0.78
CA LEU A 107 -25.80 -12.94 -2.04
C LEU A 107 -27.08 -12.11 -1.83
N ASN A 108 -27.08 -10.89 -2.33
CA ASN A 108 -28.21 -9.96 -2.15
C ASN A 108 -29.50 -10.56 -2.73
N GLY A 109 -30.58 -10.52 -1.94
CA GLY A 109 -31.90 -11.02 -2.34
C GLY A 109 -32.03 -12.54 -2.35
N TYR A 110 -31.07 -13.26 -1.78
CA TYR A 110 -31.13 -14.72 -1.64
C TYR A 110 -31.43 -15.09 -0.17
N GLU A 111 -32.53 -15.80 0.05
CA GLU A 111 -32.92 -16.30 1.37
C GLU A 111 -32.60 -17.80 1.48
N GLY A 112 -31.86 -18.18 2.54
CA GLY A 112 -31.53 -19.57 2.84
C GLY A 112 -30.10 -19.97 2.40
N GLU A 113 -29.84 -21.27 2.44
CA GLU A 113 -28.53 -21.84 2.10
C GLU A 113 -28.34 -21.89 0.59
N VAL A 114 -27.20 -21.38 0.09
CA VAL A 114 -26.83 -21.42 -1.32
C VAL A 114 -26.49 -22.87 -1.70
N PRO A 115 -27.13 -23.47 -2.74
CA PRO A 115 -26.90 -24.85 -3.12
C PRO A 115 -25.45 -25.16 -3.50
N SER A 116 -25.02 -26.40 -3.25
CA SER A 116 -23.63 -26.82 -3.52
C SER A 116 -23.25 -26.76 -5.01
N ASP A 117 -24.23 -26.83 -5.92
CA ASP A 117 -24.08 -26.76 -7.37
C ASP A 117 -24.30 -25.33 -7.95
N PHE A 118 -24.42 -24.30 -7.10
CA PHE A 118 -24.77 -22.93 -7.49
C PHE A 118 -23.88 -22.35 -8.60
N PHE A 119 -22.58 -22.64 -8.57
CA PHE A 119 -21.64 -22.19 -9.59
C PHE A 119 -21.41 -23.17 -10.74
N ASP A 120 -22.09 -24.33 -10.76
CA ASP A 120 -21.91 -25.36 -11.77
C ASP A 120 -23.23 -25.67 -12.49
N LYS A 121 -24.40 -25.54 -11.81
CA LYS A 121 -25.70 -25.80 -12.35
C LYS A 121 -26.08 -24.80 -13.44
N ASP A 122 -26.53 -25.34 -14.58
CA ASP A 122 -26.98 -24.53 -15.72
C ASP A 122 -25.94 -23.53 -16.26
N ARG A 123 -24.64 -23.80 -16.03
CA ARG A 123 -23.53 -23.01 -16.49
C ARG A 123 -22.80 -23.64 -17.66
N GLU A 124 -22.16 -22.81 -18.48
CA GLU A 124 -21.27 -23.32 -19.52
C GLU A 124 -20.09 -24.08 -18.88
N PRO A 125 -19.53 -25.10 -19.56
CA PRO A 125 -18.45 -25.93 -19.01
C PRO A 125 -17.21 -25.16 -18.58
N ASP A 126 -16.97 -23.99 -19.16
CA ASP A 126 -15.84 -23.08 -18.89
C ASP A 126 -16.18 -21.93 -17.95
N PHE A 127 -17.36 -21.98 -17.29
CA PHE A 127 -17.75 -20.98 -16.32
C PHE A 127 -16.68 -20.82 -15.22
N ALA A 128 -16.18 -19.60 -15.07
CA ALA A 128 -15.14 -19.24 -14.11
C ALA A 128 -15.53 -18.02 -13.29
N ILE A 129 -15.11 -18.01 -12.03
CA ILE A 129 -15.15 -16.80 -11.21
C ILE A 129 -14.21 -15.77 -11.83
N GLN A 130 -14.67 -14.52 -11.91
CA GLN A 130 -13.95 -13.40 -12.53
C GLN A 130 -13.84 -12.23 -11.54
N TYR A 131 -12.71 -11.55 -11.58
CA TYR A 131 -12.50 -10.31 -10.85
C TYR A 131 -12.73 -9.10 -11.75
N LYS A 132 -13.58 -8.17 -11.29
CA LYS A 132 -13.89 -6.91 -11.98
C LYS A 132 -14.03 -5.77 -10.94
N GLU A 133 -14.19 -4.55 -11.41
CA GLU A 133 -14.42 -3.36 -10.56
C GLU A 133 -15.81 -3.35 -9.89
N TYR A 134 -16.71 -4.24 -10.28
CA TYR A 134 -18.06 -4.35 -9.72
C TYR A 134 -18.37 -5.78 -9.30
N ILE A 135 -19.31 -5.94 -8.38
CA ILE A 135 -19.75 -7.22 -7.85
C ILE A 135 -21.04 -7.69 -8.55
N LYS A 136 -21.08 -8.97 -8.98
CA LYS A 136 -22.27 -9.69 -9.44
C LYS A 136 -22.09 -11.18 -9.16
N LEU A 137 -22.22 -11.55 -7.89
CA LEU A 137 -21.94 -12.92 -7.41
C LEU A 137 -22.75 -13.99 -8.11
N GLN A 138 -24.00 -13.68 -8.52
CA GLN A 138 -24.85 -14.59 -9.31
C GLN A 138 -24.20 -15.00 -10.64
N ASP A 139 -23.39 -14.12 -11.24
CA ASP A 139 -22.65 -14.37 -12.47
C ASP A 139 -21.18 -14.76 -12.22
N GLY A 140 -20.81 -15.01 -10.96
CA GLY A 140 -19.45 -15.33 -10.59
C GLY A 140 -18.48 -14.14 -10.66
N ILE A 141 -19.00 -12.90 -10.63
CA ILE A 141 -18.17 -11.69 -10.67
C ILE A 141 -17.96 -11.20 -9.23
N ILE A 142 -16.70 -11.06 -8.84
CA ILE A 142 -16.25 -10.55 -7.54
C ILE A 142 -15.50 -9.22 -7.72
N SER A 143 -15.55 -8.38 -6.71
CA SER A 143 -14.85 -7.08 -6.68
C SER A 143 -13.63 -7.10 -5.75
N HIS A 144 -13.08 -5.93 -5.45
CA HIS A 144 -11.87 -5.75 -4.63
C HIS A 144 -11.98 -6.41 -3.26
N ASP A 145 -13.08 -6.17 -2.54
CA ASP A 145 -13.28 -6.68 -1.19
C ASP A 145 -13.39 -8.20 -1.15
N GLU A 146 -14.10 -8.79 -2.12
CA GLU A 146 -14.24 -10.24 -2.21
C GLU A 146 -12.90 -10.91 -2.54
N VAL A 147 -12.08 -10.30 -3.40
CA VAL A 147 -10.72 -10.81 -3.71
C VAL A 147 -9.88 -10.88 -2.45
N LEU A 148 -9.90 -9.87 -1.58
CA LEU A 148 -9.16 -9.86 -0.31
C LEU A 148 -9.60 -10.99 0.61
N LYS A 149 -10.91 -11.06 0.90
CA LYS A 149 -11.51 -12.04 1.81
C LYS A 149 -11.33 -13.47 1.29
N LEU A 150 -11.60 -13.67 -0.01
CA LEU A 150 -11.49 -14.96 -0.66
C LEU A 150 -10.04 -15.44 -0.73
N SER A 151 -9.09 -14.55 -1.02
CA SER A 151 -7.66 -14.86 -0.98
C SER A 151 -7.23 -15.29 0.42
N GLU A 152 -7.59 -14.52 1.45
CA GLU A 152 -7.26 -14.88 2.85
C GLU A 152 -7.76 -16.29 3.18
N ARG A 153 -9.02 -16.59 2.85
CA ARG A 153 -9.60 -17.89 3.11
C ARG A 153 -8.92 -19.02 2.31
N MET A 154 -8.61 -18.78 1.03
CA MET A 154 -7.90 -19.75 0.19
C MET A 154 -6.48 -20.02 0.66
N PHE A 155 -5.70 -18.98 0.99
CA PHE A 155 -4.34 -19.15 1.51
C PHE A 155 -4.31 -19.86 2.87
N SER A 156 -5.32 -19.62 3.72
CA SER A 156 -5.50 -20.34 4.99
C SER A 156 -5.81 -21.82 4.79
N LYS A 157 -6.72 -22.12 3.85
CA LYS A 157 -7.29 -23.48 3.64
C LYS A 157 -6.39 -24.37 2.77
N TYR A 158 -5.66 -23.78 1.80
CA TYR A 158 -4.90 -24.53 0.80
C TYR A 158 -3.38 -24.22 0.85
N PRO A 159 -2.59 -24.88 1.71
CA PRO A 159 -1.13 -24.65 1.83
C PRO A 159 -0.37 -24.86 0.50
N LYS A 160 -0.94 -25.61 -0.45
CA LYS A 160 -0.36 -25.80 -1.79
C LYS A 160 -0.32 -24.47 -2.58
N ILE A 161 -1.31 -23.60 -2.43
CA ILE A 161 -1.32 -22.26 -3.03
C ILE A 161 -0.18 -21.43 -2.47
N VAL A 162 -0.01 -21.42 -1.15
CA VAL A 162 1.14 -20.77 -0.49
C VAL A 162 2.46 -21.29 -1.05
N SER A 163 2.60 -22.62 -1.15
CA SER A 163 3.80 -23.26 -1.69
C SER A 163 4.09 -22.86 -3.15
N PHE A 164 3.04 -22.74 -3.96
CA PHE A 164 3.14 -22.29 -5.35
C PHE A 164 3.63 -20.84 -5.43
N VAL A 165 3.02 -19.92 -4.67
CA VAL A 165 3.38 -18.50 -4.65
C VAL A 165 4.82 -18.31 -4.17
N LYS A 166 5.23 -18.97 -3.08
CA LYS A 166 6.61 -18.91 -2.58
C LYS A 166 7.63 -19.50 -3.55
N SER A 167 7.22 -20.45 -4.40
CA SER A 167 8.09 -21.00 -5.46
C SER A 167 8.27 -20.03 -6.60
N ARG A 168 7.20 -19.32 -6.94
CA ARG A 168 7.17 -18.34 -8.03
C ARG A 168 7.91 -17.07 -7.62
N TYR A 169 7.72 -16.63 -6.35
CA TYR A 169 8.26 -15.39 -5.80
C TYR A 169 9.01 -15.66 -4.49
N PRO A 170 10.31 -15.98 -4.53
CA PRO A 170 11.14 -16.08 -3.34
C PRO A 170 11.31 -14.76 -2.57
N PHE A 171 10.98 -13.65 -3.19
CA PHE A 171 11.02 -12.31 -2.63
C PHE A 171 9.70 -11.59 -2.92
N VAL A 172 9.07 -11.08 -1.87
CA VAL A 172 7.80 -10.32 -1.93
C VAL A 172 8.00 -9.00 -1.20
N PHE A 173 7.84 -7.89 -1.89
CA PHE A 173 8.00 -6.55 -1.34
C PHE A 173 6.69 -5.78 -1.41
N ILE A 174 6.43 -4.94 -0.42
CA ILE A 174 5.22 -4.12 -0.32
C ILE A 174 5.65 -2.69 -0.07
N ASP A 175 5.30 -1.79 -0.98
CA ASP A 175 5.44 -0.34 -0.79
C ASP A 175 4.19 0.23 -0.12
N GLU A 176 4.37 1.26 0.72
CA GLU A 176 3.32 1.91 1.52
C GLU A 176 2.48 0.88 2.32
N TYR A 177 3.18 0.00 3.04
CA TYR A 177 2.54 -1.13 3.74
C TYR A 177 1.44 -0.70 4.72
N GLN A 178 1.52 0.50 5.29
CA GLN A 178 0.57 0.99 6.27
C GLN A 178 -0.85 1.15 5.69
N ASP A 179 -0.95 1.33 4.38
CA ASP A 179 -2.22 1.43 3.65
C ASP A 179 -2.73 0.06 3.15
N THR A 180 -1.96 -1.00 3.43
CA THR A 180 -2.30 -2.36 3.02
C THR A 180 -3.36 -2.96 3.93
N ASN A 181 -4.35 -3.66 3.35
CA ASN A 181 -5.37 -4.36 4.13
C ASN A 181 -4.76 -5.40 5.07
N PRO A 182 -5.19 -5.49 6.36
CA PRO A 182 -4.66 -6.44 7.34
C PRO A 182 -4.67 -7.90 6.91
N LEU A 183 -5.63 -8.31 6.06
CA LEU A 183 -5.70 -9.68 5.54
C LEU A 183 -4.49 -10.06 4.70
N VAL A 184 -3.91 -9.09 3.98
CA VAL A 184 -2.68 -9.30 3.19
C VAL A 184 -1.48 -9.54 4.10
N VAL A 185 -1.33 -8.74 5.15
CA VAL A 185 -0.27 -8.91 6.14
C VAL A 185 -0.39 -10.28 6.81
N LYS A 186 -1.61 -10.68 7.16
CA LYS A 186 -1.92 -12.01 7.72
C LYS A 186 -1.52 -13.14 6.76
N ILE A 187 -1.83 -13.03 5.48
CA ILE A 187 -1.40 -14.01 4.47
C ILE A 187 0.13 -14.17 4.49
N LEU A 188 0.85 -13.06 4.46
CA LEU A 188 2.31 -13.05 4.31
C LEU A 188 3.06 -13.43 5.60
N LEU A 189 2.57 -13.04 6.77
CA LEU A 189 3.26 -13.23 8.04
C LEU A 189 2.73 -14.41 8.87
N GLU A 190 1.49 -14.90 8.62
CA GLU A 190 0.94 -16.02 9.37
C GLU A 190 0.77 -17.30 8.53
N TYR A 191 0.45 -17.19 7.23
CA TYR A 191 0.25 -18.38 6.39
C TYR A 191 1.50 -18.78 5.62
N PHE A 192 2.30 -17.83 5.13
CA PHE A 192 3.57 -18.16 4.48
C PHE A 192 4.53 -18.94 5.37
N PRO A 193 4.70 -18.63 6.66
CA PRO A 193 5.56 -19.43 7.55
C PRO A 193 5.13 -20.88 7.75
N LYS A 194 3.84 -21.19 7.58
CA LYS A 194 3.33 -22.58 7.71
C LYS A 194 3.84 -23.52 6.62
N VAL A 195 4.46 -22.99 5.58
CA VAL A 195 5.03 -23.75 4.46
C VAL A 195 6.54 -23.61 4.45
N THR A 196 7.25 -24.72 4.36
CA THR A 196 8.72 -24.82 4.53
C THR A 196 9.54 -24.10 3.44
N LYS A 197 8.96 -23.82 2.27
CA LYS A 197 9.65 -23.06 1.21
C LYS A 197 10.06 -21.68 1.72
N LYS A 198 11.29 -21.28 1.38
CA LYS A 198 11.81 -19.96 1.75
C LYS A 198 11.16 -18.88 0.90
N CYS A 199 10.77 -17.80 1.53
CA CYS A 199 10.36 -16.54 0.93
C CYS A 199 10.70 -15.43 1.91
N VAL A 200 11.28 -14.36 1.44
CA VAL A 200 11.55 -13.16 2.24
C VAL A 200 10.50 -12.12 1.89
N VAL A 201 9.84 -11.61 2.92
CA VAL A 201 8.86 -10.51 2.80
C VAL A 201 9.50 -9.23 3.30
N GLY A 202 9.45 -8.17 2.50
CA GLY A 202 9.95 -6.85 2.86
C GLY A 202 8.85 -5.80 2.79
N PHE A 203 8.70 -5.05 3.86
CA PHE A 203 7.74 -3.96 3.98
C PHE A 203 8.48 -2.62 3.89
N PHE A 204 7.90 -1.66 3.17
CA PHE A 204 8.42 -0.31 3.05
C PHE A 204 7.28 0.66 3.36
N GLY A 205 7.45 1.58 4.29
CA GLY A 205 6.39 2.51 4.63
C GLY A 205 6.66 3.34 5.88
N ASP A 206 5.59 3.94 6.39
CA ASP A 206 5.58 4.76 7.59
C ASP A 206 4.21 4.68 8.26
N SER A 207 4.11 4.07 9.42
CA SER A 207 2.85 3.93 10.17
C SER A 207 2.17 5.28 10.44
N MET A 208 2.95 6.36 10.57
CA MET A 208 2.41 7.72 10.77
C MET A 208 1.85 8.37 9.49
N GLN A 209 1.96 7.71 8.35
CA GLN A 209 1.39 8.14 7.07
C GLN A 209 0.17 7.29 6.65
N ALA A 210 -0.35 6.45 7.53
CA ALA A 210 -1.61 5.73 7.27
C ALA A 210 -2.75 6.74 7.09
N ILE A 211 -3.45 6.67 5.96
CA ILE A 211 -4.55 7.56 5.61
C ILE A 211 -5.87 6.82 5.38
N TYR A 212 -5.86 5.50 5.39
CA TYR A 212 -7.02 4.64 5.21
C TYR A 212 -7.36 3.92 6.51
N ASP A 213 -8.63 4.00 6.92
CA ASP A 213 -9.13 3.39 8.15
C ASP A 213 -9.11 1.85 8.10
N ASP A 214 -9.20 1.27 6.91
CA ASP A 214 -9.13 -0.18 6.65
C ASP A 214 -7.70 -0.69 6.40
N GLY A 215 -6.71 0.19 6.39
CA GLY A 215 -5.29 -0.16 6.31
C GLY A 215 -4.78 -0.78 7.62
N VAL A 216 -3.68 -1.56 7.52
CA VAL A 216 -3.06 -2.18 8.70
C VAL A 216 -2.48 -1.14 9.68
N GLY A 217 -2.19 0.05 9.23
CA GLY A 217 -1.56 1.13 9.99
C GLY A 217 -0.13 0.79 10.42
N ASN A 218 0.04 -0.22 11.27
CA ASN A 218 1.35 -0.71 11.70
C ASN A 218 1.40 -2.24 11.78
N ILE A 219 2.62 -2.78 11.83
CA ILE A 219 2.90 -4.21 12.01
C ILE A 219 3.74 -4.48 13.26
N ASP A 220 3.59 -3.66 14.28
CA ASP A 220 4.40 -3.70 15.50
C ASP A 220 4.32 -5.04 16.23
N SER A 221 3.17 -5.72 16.16
CA SER A 221 2.97 -7.05 16.73
C SER A 221 3.85 -8.16 16.10
N TYR A 222 4.37 -7.91 14.90
CA TYR A 222 5.25 -8.84 14.19
C TYR A 222 6.73 -8.45 14.29
N LEU A 223 7.06 -7.26 14.82
CA LEU A 223 8.45 -6.80 14.92
C LEU A 223 9.24 -7.58 15.97
N VAL A 224 10.48 -7.92 15.61
CA VAL A 224 11.47 -8.44 16.55
C VAL A 224 11.96 -7.30 17.43
N THR A 225 11.64 -7.35 18.71
CA THR A 225 12.04 -6.35 19.71
C THR A 225 12.44 -7.04 21.02
N GLU A 226 13.03 -6.30 21.96
CA GLU A 226 13.29 -6.81 23.31
C GLU A 226 12.02 -7.31 24.01
N LYS A 227 10.86 -6.66 23.73
CA LYS A 227 9.55 -7.04 24.28
C LYS A 227 8.85 -8.13 23.50
N ASN A 228 9.24 -8.35 22.25
CA ASN A 228 8.69 -9.37 21.34
C ASN A 228 9.85 -10.11 20.65
N PRO A 229 10.60 -10.97 21.36
CA PRO A 229 11.71 -11.70 20.75
C PRO A 229 11.27 -12.77 19.75
N ASP A 230 10.01 -13.19 19.81
CA ASP A 230 9.39 -14.17 18.88
C ASP A 230 8.82 -13.50 17.62
N GLY A 231 9.01 -12.21 17.44
CA GLY A 231 8.64 -11.50 16.22
C GLY A 231 9.32 -12.11 14.98
N CYS A 232 8.78 -11.80 13.81
CA CYS A 232 9.27 -12.38 12.56
C CYS A 232 9.71 -11.32 11.52
N VAL A 233 9.70 -10.03 11.88
CA VAL A 233 10.07 -8.90 11.01
C VAL A 233 11.11 -8.04 11.70
N TYR A 234 12.23 -7.76 11.05
CA TYR A 234 13.32 -6.92 11.56
C TYR A 234 13.19 -5.50 11.03
N GLU A 235 13.11 -4.51 11.93
CA GLU A 235 13.01 -3.12 11.53
C GLU A 235 14.37 -2.51 11.18
N VAL A 236 14.41 -1.81 10.03
CA VAL A 236 15.51 -0.93 9.62
C VAL A 236 14.96 0.49 9.48
N GLN A 237 15.38 1.41 10.33
CA GLN A 237 14.92 2.80 10.32
C GLN A 237 15.73 3.66 9.36
N LYS A 238 15.04 4.38 8.46
CA LYS A 238 15.63 5.39 7.58
C LYS A 238 15.30 6.79 8.10
N LYS A 239 16.28 7.38 8.80
CA LYS A 239 16.10 8.63 9.55
C LYS A 239 16.30 9.88 8.70
N GLN A 240 17.13 9.82 7.64
CA GLN A 240 17.43 10.99 6.83
C GLN A 240 16.21 11.48 6.03
N ASN A 241 15.94 12.78 6.11
CA ASN A 241 14.97 13.48 5.29
C ASN A 241 15.69 14.33 4.25
N ARG A 242 15.41 14.07 2.97
CA ARG A 242 16.03 14.77 1.83
C ARG A 242 15.13 15.83 1.20
N ARG A 243 13.90 15.96 1.69
CA ARG A 243 12.86 16.77 1.03
C ARG A 243 12.53 18.03 1.84
N CYS A 244 12.26 17.86 3.11
CA CYS A 244 11.68 18.90 3.94
C CYS A 244 12.74 19.81 4.58
N PRO A 245 12.44 21.10 4.74
CA PRO A 245 13.28 22.02 5.51
C PRO A 245 13.24 21.69 7.01
N GLN A 246 14.16 22.27 7.78
CA GLN A 246 14.37 21.96 9.20
C GLN A 246 13.11 22.15 10.06
N SER A 247 12.40 23.26 9.87
CA SER A 247 11.18 23.54 10.64
C SER A 247 10.10 22.46 10.44
N VAL A 248 9.92 21.98 9.19
CA VAL A 248 8.96 20.93 8.86
C VAL A 248 9.39 19.58 9.45
N ILE A 249 10.69 19.25 9.41
CA ILE A 249 11.22 18.03 10.06
C ILE A 249 10.96 18.08 11.57
N THR A 250 11.21 19.22 12.19
CA THR A 250 11.01 19.42 13.63
C THR A 250 9.54 19.26 14.02
N LEU A 251 8.63 19.88 13.27
CA LEU A 251 7.19 19.72 13.50
C LEU A 251 6.76 18.25 13.31
N ALA A 252 7.14 17.63 12.20
CA ALA A 252 6.79 16.23 11.93
C ALA A 252 7.28 15.30 13.05
N ASN A 253 8.51 15.49 13.54
CA ASN A 253 9.05 14.74 14.67
C ASN A 253 8.26 14.94 15.97
N SER A 254 7.73 16.14 16.21
CA SER A 254 6.93 16.43 17.41
C SER A 254 5.54 15.77 17.39
N LEU A 255 5.03 15.50 16.19
CA LEU A 255 3.74 14.83 15.99
C LEU A 255 3.85 13.30 16.01
N ARG A 256 5.04 12.73 15.87
CA ARG A 256 5.24 11.29 15.86
C ARG A 256 5.01 10.65 17.22
N LEU A 257 4.26 9.56 17.21
CA LEU A 257 3.96 8.76 18.41
C LEU A 257 4.93 7.58 18.57
N ASP A 258 5.67 7.23 17.51
CA ASP A 258 6.69 6.18 17.52
C ASP A 258 8.09 6.69 17.92
N SER A 259 9.07 5.79 17.87
CA SER A 259 10.48 6.11 18.21
C SER A 259 11.28 6.72 17.04
N LEU A 260 10.75 6.70 15.80
CA LEU A 260 11.45 7.24 14.64
C LEU A 260 11.57 8.76 14.76
N ARG A 261 12.78 9.27 14.60
CA ARG A 261 13.03 10.72 14.52
C ARG A 261 13.83 10.98 13.26
N GLN A 262 13.30 11.84 12.40
CA GLN A 262 13.97 12.24 11.18
C GLN A 262 15.02 13.31 11.44
N GLU A 263 16.09 13.23 10.67
CA GLU A 263 17.20 14.18 10.65
C GLU A 263 17.36 14.69 9.21
N PRO A 264 17.80 15.94 9.01
CA PRO A 264 18.14 16.43 7.68
C PRO A 264 19.20 15.55 7.02
N SER A 265 19.13 15.45 5.70
CA SER A 265 20.16 14.73 4.94
C SER A 265 21.53 15.36 5.10
N THR A 266 22.56 14.53 5.14
CA THR A 266 23.96 14.97 5.06
C THR A 266 24.45 15.11 3.61
N ASP A 267 23.63 14.75 2.62
CA ASP A 267 23.97 14.88 1.21
C ASP A 267 23.75 16.31 0.73
N MET A 268 24.84 16.99 0.40
CA MET A 268 24.87 18.36 -0.12
C MET A 268 23.98 18.59 -1.36
N LYS A 269 23.66 17.51 -2.10
CA LYS A 269 22.79 17.57 -3.29
C LYS A 269 21.32 17.30 -2.98
N ALA A 270 20.97 17.14 -1.70
CA ALA A 270 19.56 16.92 -1.34
C ALA A 270 18.73 18.20 -1.61
N PRO A 271 17.50 18.08 -2.08
CA PRO A 271 16.61 19.22 -2.40
C PRO A 271 16.39 20.19 -1.23
N ASN A 272 16.51 19.72 0.00
CA ASN A 272 16.38 20.54 1.22
C ASN A 272 17.69 21.21 1.68
N MET A 273 18.74 21.14 0.86
CA MET A 273 20.01 21.85 1.15
C MET A 273 20.08 23.17 0.38
N THR A 274 20.75 24.16 0.96
CA THR A 274 21.15 25.37 0.27
C THR A 274 22.42 25.14 -0.55
N GLU A 275 22.76 26.07 -1.43
CA GLU A 275 24.00 26.01 -2.23
C GLU A 275 25.27 25.98 -1.33
N ASP A 276 25.20 26.63 -0.16
CA ASP A 276 26.27 26.66 0.83
C ASP A 276 26.34 25.38 1.69
N GLY A 277 25.51 24.40 1.44
CA GLY A 277 25.50 23.13 2.15
C GLY A 277 24.84 23.15 3.54
N HIS A 278 24.02 24.13 3.81
CA HIS A 278 23.19 24.19 5.00
C HIS A 278 21.78 23.65 4.70
N VAL A 279 21.11 23.13 5.72
CA VAL A 279 19.72 22.74 5.60
C VAL A 279 18.86 24.00 5.49
N LYS A 280 17.90 24.00 4.55
CA LYS A 280 16.92 25.08 4.43
C LYS A 280 16.09 25.15 5.72
N GLU A 281 15.95 26.34 6.30
CA GLU A 281 15.19 26.52 7.55
C GLU A 281 13.68 26.30 7.32
N GLY A 282 13.12 26.92 6.30
CA GLY A 282 11.70 26.91 6.02
C GLY A 282 10.88 27.72 7.02
N SER A 283 9.56 27.74 6.81
CA SER A 283 8.61 28.36 7.73
C SER A 283 7.30 27.59 7.78
N ILE A 284 6.61 27.65 8.90
CA ILE A 284 5.28 27.06 9.11
C ILE A 284 4.40 28.13 9.71
N SER A 285 3.23 28.35 9.13
CA SER A 285 2.23 29.29 9.62
C SER A 285 0.87 28.59 9.71
N PHE A 286 0.13 28.88 10.75
CA PHE A 286 -1.22 28.41 10.96
C PHE A 286 -2.17 29.59 10.93
N TYR A 287 -3.13 29.55 10.01
CA TYR A 287 -4.19 30.56 9.86
C TYR A 287 -5.52 29.91 10.22
N TYR A 288 -6.37 30.62 10.92
CA TYR A 288 -7.72 30.14 11.26
C TYR A 288 -8.75 31.25 11.07
N SER A 289 -9.98 30.88 10.80
CA SER A 289 -11.13 31.76 10.63
C SER A 289 -12.40 31.04 11.09
N ASP A 290 -13.38 31.78 11.59
CA ASP A 290 -14.69 31.28 11.96
C ASP A 290 -15.62 31.07 10.74
N GLU A 291 -15.22 31.58 9.59
CA GLU A 291 -15.96 31.49 8.32
C GLU A 291 -15.04 30.95 7.23
N ASP A 292 -15.63 30.37 6.17
CA ASP A 292 -14.86 30.02 4.99
C ASP A 292 -14.37 31.30 4.29
N LYS A 293 -13.06 31.56 4.41
CA LYS A 293 -12.35 32.71 3.84
C LYS A 293 -11.12 32.25 3.06
N THR A 294 -11.22 31.14 2.37
CA THR A 294 -10.09 30.57 1.61
C THR A 294 -9.54 31.57 0.60
N ASP A 295 -10.41 32.29 -0.12
CA ASP A 295 -9.99 33.31 -1.10
C ASP A 295 -9.26 34.47 -0.45
N THR A 296 -9.75 34.96 0.68
CA THR A 296 -9.08 36.02 1.46
C THR A 296 -7.70 35.57 1.95
N LEU A 297 -7.56 34.29 2.33
CA LEU A 297 -6.26 33.74 2.71
C LEU A 297 -5.32 33.68 1.49
N LYS A 298 -5.80 33.21 0.33
CA LYS A 298 -5.00 33.21 -0.90
C LYS A 298 -4.52 34.60 -1.30
N GLU A 299 -5.43 35.59 -1.27
CA GLU A 299 -5.07 37.00 -1.51
C GLU A 299 -4.00 37.49 -0.54
N LYS A 300 -4.13 37.20 0.75
CA LYS A 300 -3.13 37.54 1.76
C LYS A 300 -1.78 36.90 1.47
N LEU A 301 -1.76 35.59 1.20
CA LEU A 301 -0.51 34.86 0.92
C LEU A 301 0.17 35.41 -0.34
N THR A 302 -0.61 35.74 -1.38
CA THR A 302 -0.08 36.36 -2.59
C THR A 302 0.50 37.75 -2.34
N ASN A 303 -0.25 38.62 -1.65
CA ASN A 303 0.13 40.02 -1.48
C ASN A 303 1.25 40.23 -0.45
N GLU A 304 1.23 39.46 0.66
CA GLU A 304 2.18 39.64 1.76
C GLU A 304 3.42 38.74 1.63
N PHE A 305 3.29 37.55 1.04
CA PHE A 305 4.34 36.54 1.00
C PHE A 305 4.78 36.15 -0.41
N GLY A 306 4.15 36.71 -1.45
CA GLY A 306 4.52 36.49 -2.84
C GLY A 306 4.22 35.07 -3.36
N TRP A 307 3.22 34.40 -2.78
CA TRP A 307 2.78 33.09 -3.28
C TRP A 307 2.09 33.23 -4.63
N ASP A 308 2.45 32.36 -5.57
CA ASP A 308 1.81 32.26 -6.88
C ASP A 308 1.03 30.94 -6.97
N PHE A 309 -0.29 31.00 -6.83
CA PHE A 309 -1.19 29.85 -6.91
C PHE A 309 -1.38 29.34 -8.35
N SER A 310 -0.92 30.07 -9.36
CA SER A 310 -0.89 29.59 -10.74
C SER A 310 0.34 28.74 -11.07
N ASP A 311 1.40 28.85 -10.27
CA ASP A 311 2.62 28.06 -10.39
C ASP A 311 2.47 26.70 -9.70
N THR A 312 1.93 25.74 -10.44
CA THR A 312 1.69 24.38 -9.94
C THR A 312 2.97 23.57 -9.66
N GLU A 313 4.14 24.05 -10.03
CA GLU A 313 5.41 23.40 -9.70
C GLU A 313 5.88 23.76 -8.29
N ASN A 314 5.76 25.02 -7.91
CA ASN A 314 6.25 25.55 -6.66
C ASN A 314 5.18 25.73 -5.57
N THR A 315 3.91 25.87 -5.96
CA THR A 315 2.77 26.01 -5.04
C THR A 315 1.84 24.80 -5.13
N LYS A 316 1.53 24.17 -3.99
CA LYS A 316 0.59 23.05 -3.92
C LYS A 316 -0.49 23.32 -2.89
N GLU A 317 -1.73 23.11 -3.30
CA GLU A 317 -2.88 23.08 -2.41
C GLU A 317 -3.30 21.64 -2.15
N LEU A 318 -3.59 21.32 -0.90
CA LEU A 318 -4.12 20.03 -0.49
C LEU A 318 -5.49 20.22 0.13
N ARG A 319 -6.45 19.42 -0.30
CA ARG A 319 -7.82 19.39 0.22
C ARG A 319 -8.13 17.96 0.68
N LEU A 320 -8.94 17.84 1.71
CA LEU A 320 -9.29 16.53 2.30
C LEU A 320 -10.11 15.66 1.35
N THR A 321 -11.01 16.25 0.59
CA THR A 321 -11.91 15.53 -0.32
C THR A 321 -12.03 16.24 -1.67
N HIS A 322 -12.45 15.51 -2.70
CA HIS A 322 -12.71 16.07 -4.03
C HIS A 322 -13.80 17.11 -4.02
N ASN A 323 -14.81 17.00 -3.15
CA ASN A 323 -15.90 17.97 -3.03
C ASN A 323 -15.38 19.37 -2.68
N LEU A 324 -14.33 19.47 -1.86
CA LEU A 324 -13.75 20.74 -1.45
C LEU A 324 -13.00 21.48 -2.58
N ILE A 325 -12.67 20.79 -3.66
CA ILE A 325 -12.02 21.39 -4.84
C ILE A 325 -12.94 21.43 -6.06
N ALA A 326 -14.11 20.80 -6.01
CA ALA A 326 -14.97 20.56 -7.16
C ALA A 326 -15.40 21.87 -7.87
N ASN A 327 -15.70 22.90 -7.09
CA ASN A 327 -16.07 24.22 -7.63
C ASN A 327 -14.89 24.87 -8.36
N GLU A 328 -13.74 25.00 -7.69
CA GLU A 328 -12.53 25.62 -8.27
C GLU A 328 -12.00 24.83 -9.49
N ALA A 329 -12.13 23.50 -9.47
CA ALA A 329 -11.71 22.63 -10.57
C ALA A 329 -12.77 22.46 -11.67
N GLY A 330 -13.97 23.02 -11.52
CA GLY A 330 -15.01 23.06 -12.54
C GLY A 330 -15.81 21.77 -12.71
N PHE A 331 -15.81 20.87 -11.72
CA PHE A 331 -16.59 19.61 -11.75
C PHE A 331 -17.62 19.48 -10.62
N GLU A 332 -18.04 20.59 -10.00
CA GLU A 332 -19.01 20.62 -8.89
C GLU A 332 -20.30 19.87 -9.22
N THR A 333 -20.86 20.09 -10.42
CA THR A 333 -22.09 19.40 -10.87
C THR A 333 -21.90 17.87 -10.90
N LEU A 334 -20.73 17.40 -11.33
CA LEU A 334 -20.43 15.96 -11.35
C LEU A 334 -20.40 15.39 -9.94
N MET A 335 -19.79 16.09 -8.98
CA MET A 335 -19.76 15.67 -7.59
C MET A 335 -21.15 15.67 -6.95
N GLN A 336 -21.97 16.68 -7.24
CA GLN A 336 -23.37 16.73 -6.76
C GLN A 336 -24.19 15.54 -7.28
N ILE A 337 -23.99 15.14 -8.55
CA ILE A 337 -24.64 13.94 -9.11
C ILE A 337 -24.14 12.69 -8.40
N HIS A 338 -22.83 12.56 -8.24
CA HIS A 338 -22.20 11.43 -7.54
C HIS A 338 -22.74 11.28 -6.11
N ASP A 339 -22.75 12.36 -5.33
CA ASP A 339 -23.20 12.35 -3.93
C ASP A 339 -24.73 12.13 -3.78
N SER A 340 -25.50 12.40 -4.85
CA SER A 340 -26.95 12.17 -4.87
C SER A 340 -27.35 10.80 -5.38
N ASP A 341 -26.43 10.05 -5.97
CA ASP A 341 -26.69 8.73 -6.55
C ASP A 341 -26.64 7.62 -5.50
N LYS A 342 -27.81 7.16 -5.08
CA LYS A 342 -27.96 6.08 -4.08
C LYS A 342 -27.37 4.73 -4.50
N ILE A 343 -26.96 4.58 -5.77
CA ILE A 343 -26.31 3.35 -6.27
C ILE A 343 -24.81 3.37 -5.97
N ILE A 344 -24.22 4.56 -5.83
CA ILE A 344 -22.78 4.73 -5.57
C ILE A 344 -22.46 4.64 -4.06
N GLU A 345 -23.46 4.79 -3.18
CA GLU A 345 -23.31 4.65 -1.71
C GLU A 345 -23.22 3.18 -1.22
N TYR A 346 -23.14 2.19 -2.14
CA TYR A 346 -23.08 0.76 -1.76
C TYR A 346 -21.85 0.06 -2.36
#